data_adcb6183e7f567b011531ea3a4c59dca
#
_entry.id   adcb6183e7f567b011531ea3a4c59dca
#
_cell.length_a   1.000
_cell.length_b   1.000
_cell.length_c   1.000
_cell.angle_alpha   90.00
_cell.angle_beta   90.00
_cell.angle_gamma   90.00
#
_symmetry.space_group_name_H-M   'P 1'
#
loop_
_entity.id
_entity.type
_entity.pdbx_description
1 polymer ?
#
loop_
_entity_poly.entity_id
_entity_poly.type
_entity_poly.pdbx_seq_one_letter_code
_entity_poly.pdbx_strand_id
1 'polypeptide(L)'
;MAGAPSANMNFTSSEGLVPTNVKEYLWRKFEKRVVNDRIWDRDMQTRNVPLHNGDRVRFNRMNPFEIDLTPLKQGVTPAGQKVVTSTFSATVKPYGQWLELNDEWDWYTLDSTKQETSLRLGDQARDTLDAIACNALKAGLNVQYAGGKTSRSALGESDVLTLEDVKKAVRTLKKNKAKKFADGYYHAKVGPETAFDLMADPMFIDVSKYQDKRNIEQGEIGIWHGVKFYETNMPMTFEAETYLYGTKASVAVSGYDAVAKKLTVAATAVGSTAEDHAYFCRVMAGKMVLIGDDAAVIDHAVVNGSTIEVYLKWVAPAYSYGSGDTIKPMGANASLSEVHGTVVYGQDYAGSVSLVGGKNISMIAKGLGSSGTEDPLNQRGTLGWKIKGYTATILEDAFIVRIEHAVSA
;
A
#
# COMPACT_ATOMS: atom_id res chain seq x y z
N MET A 1 -47.67 -11.97 17.32
CA MET A 1 -46.28 -11.69 16.83
C MET A 1 -45.50 -12.98 16.96
N ALA A 2 -45.31 -13.70 15.89
CA ALA A 2 -44.53 -14.92 15.89
C ALA A 2 -43.03 -14.53 15.92
N GLY A 3 -42.34 -14.94 16.99
CA GLY A 3 -40.90 -14.79 17.11
C GLY A 3 -40.20 -15.50 15.96
N ALA A 4 -39.26 -14.79 15.31
CA ALA A 4 -38.39 -15.40 14.32
C ALA A 4 -37.67 -16.60 14.97
N PRO A 5 -37.58 -17.74 14.31
CA PRO A 5 -36.90 -18.91 14.86
C PRO A 5 -35.40 -18.54 15.00
N SER A 6 -34.89 -18.61 16.22
CA SER A 6 -33.45 -18.61 16.47
C SER A 6 -32.91 -19.85 15.75
N ALA A 7 -32.24 -19.61 14.61
CA ALA A 7 -31.59 -20.70 13.89
C ALA A 7 -30.42 -21.18 14.75
N ASN A 8 -30.67 -22.21 15.54
CA ASN A 8 -29.60 -23.01 16.13
C ASN A 8 -28.83 -23.66 14.97
N MET A 9 -27.75 -23.02 14.56
CA MET A 9 -26.87 -23.54 13.51
C MET A 9 -25.97 -24.63 14.10
N ASN A 10 -26.54 -25.77 14.39
CA ASN A 10 -25.78 -26.97 14.72
C ASN A 10 -25.06 -27.46 13.45
N PHE A 11 -23.76 -27.46 13.44
CA PHE A 11 -22.93 -28.03 12.37
C PHE A 11 -22.86 -29.58 12.41
N THR A 12 -23.60 -30.20 13.24
CA THR A 12 -23.71 -31.66 13.31
C THR A 12 -24.60 -32.20 12.20
N SER A 13 -24.12 -32.16 10.96
CA SER A 13 -24.60 -33.10 9.96
C SER A 13 -23.64 -34.29 9.94
N SER A 14 -24.18 -35.47 9.76
CA SER A 14 -23.50 -36.77 9.73
C SER A 14 -22.36 -36.91 8.71
N GLU A 15 -22.02 -35.84 7.99
CA GLU A 15 -20.98 -35.79 6.97
C GLU A 15 -19.95 -34.68 7.21
N GLY A 16 -19.96 -33.96 8.34
CA GLY A 16 -18.99 -32.85 8.60
C GLY A 16 -19.09 -31.64 7.64
N LEU A 17 -20.12 -31.61 6.79
CA LEU A 17 -20.31 -30.55 5.80
C LEU A 17 -21.29 -29.49 6.33
N VAL A 18 -20.88 -28.23 6.29
CA VAL A 18 -21.79 -27.11 6.60
C VAL A 18 -22.89 -27.07 5.54
N PRO A 19 -24.19 -27.03 5.92
CA PRO A 19 -25.28 -26.93 4.97
C PRO A 19 -25.15 -25.76 4.00
N THR A 20 -25.59 -25.95 2.75
CA THR A 20 -25.41 -24.96 1.66
C THR A 20 -26.04 -23.61 2.00
N ASN A 21 -27.23 -23.58 2.56
CA ASN A 21 -27.93 -22.34 2.99
C ASN A 21 -27.18 -21.57 4.08
N VAL A 22 -26.51 -22.27 5.00
CA VAL A 22 -25.66 -21.62 6.03
C VAL A 22 -24.41 -21.04 5.39
N LYS A 23 -23.76 -21.75 4.46
CA LYS A 23 -22.63 -21.24 3.70
C LYS A 23 -23.01 -19.99 2.90
N GLU A 24 -24.16 -20.01 2.23
CA GLU A 24 -24.64 -18.85 1.48
C GLU A 24 -24.97 -17.66 2.38
N TYR A 25 -25.56 -17.90 3.54
CA TYR A 25 -25.85 -16.84 4.51
C TYR A 25 -24.56 -16.18 5.04
N LEU A 26 -23.59 -16.98 5.49
CA LEU A 26 -22.30 -16.49 5.95
C LEU A 26 -21.56 -15.77 4.83
N TRP A 27 -21.61 -16.31 3.61
CA TRP A 27 -21.04 -15.67 2.42
C TRP A 27 -21.63 -14.29 2.14
N ARG A 28 -22.94 -14.12 2.18
CA ARG A 28 -23.59 -12.81 1.95
C ARG A 28 -23.18 -11.78 3.00
N LYS A 29 -23.04 -12.20 4.26
CA LYS A 29 -22.56 -11.33 5.35
C LYS A 29 -21.11 -10.90 5.13
N PHE A 30 -20.25 -11.85 4.80
CA PHE A 30 -18.85 -11.62 4.45
C PHE A 30 -18.71 -10.69 3.24
N GLU A 31 -19.36 -11.00 2.13
CA GLU A 31 -19.28 -10.24 0.88
C GLU A 31 -19.70 -8.77 1.07
N LYS A 32 -20.75 -8.54 1.85
CA LYS A 32 -21.23 -7.19 2.15
C LYS A 32 -20.17 -6.34 2.85
N ARG A 33 -19.36 -6.94 3.71
CA ARG A 33 -18.28 -6.23 4.41
C ARG A 33 -17.07 -5.97 3.52
N VAL A 34 -16.69 -6.93 2.68
CA VAL A 34 -15.50 -6.79 1.81
C VAL A 34 -15.66 -5.70 0.76
N VAL A 35 -16.88 -5.49 0.25
CA VAL A 35 -17.11 -4.59 -0.90
C VAL A 35 -17.27 -3.12 -0.48
N ASN A 36 -17.84 -2.85 0.69
CA ASN A 36 -18.43 -1.54 0.94
C ASN A 36 -17.47 -0.39 1.29
N ASP A 37 -16.25 -0.65 1.81
CA ASP A 37 -15.44 0.43 2.39
C ASP A 37 -13.98 0.49 1.90
N ARG A 38 -13.68 -0.05 0.73
CA ARG A 38 -12.33 0.06 0.14
C ARG A 38 -12.17 1.42 -0.51
N ILE A 39 -11.15 2.16 -0.07
CA ILE A 39 -10.89 3.52 -0.54
C ILE A 39 -9.65 3.58 -1.44
N TRP A 40 -8.61 2.77 -1.13
CA TRP A 40 -7.36 2.85 -1.87
C TRP A 40 -7.43 2.38 -3.32
N ASP A 41 -8.28 1.39 -3.65
CA ASP A 41 -8.44 0.89 -5.01
C ASP A 41 -9.62 1.48 -5.78
N ARG A 42 -10.43 2.32 -5.14
CA ARG A 42 -11.68 2.88 -5.70
C ARG A 42 -11.51 3.53 -7.06
N ASP A 43 -10.47 4.34 -7.23
CA ASP A 43 -10.26 5.16 -8.44
C ASP A 43 -9.19 4.57 -9.38
N MET A 44 -8.75 3.34 -9.12
CA MET A 44 -7.76 2.66 -9.95
C MET A 44 -8.40 2.08 -11.22
N GLN A 45 -7.64 2.03 -12.30
CA GLN A 45 -8.05 1.32 -13.51
C GLN A 45 -8.11 -0.19 -13.23
N THR A 46 -9.32 -0.74 -13.17
CA THR A 46 -9.49 -2.17 -12.88
C THR A 46 -9.34 -3.00 -14.15
N ARG A 47 -8.52 -4.04 -14.09
CA ARG A 47 -8.42 -5.06 -15.14
C ARG A 47 -8.63 -6.45 -14.55
N ASN A 48 -9.35 -7.26 -15.31
CA ASN A 48 -9.68 -8.62 -14.94
C ASN A 48 -8.91 -9.61 -15.81
N VAL A 49 -8.28 -10.60 -15.17
CA VAL A 49 -7.61 -11.70 -15.86
C VAL A 49 -8.54 -12.90 -15.89
N PRO A 50 -8.85 -13.48 -17.07
CA PRO A 50 -9.57 -14.76 -17.13
C PRO A 50 -8.74 -15.88 -16.50
N LEU A 51 -9.41 -16.86 -15.89
CA LEU A 51 -8.76 -18.07 -15.40
C LEU A 51 -8.05 -18.78 -16.57
N HIS A 52 -6.93 -19.44 -16.26
CA HIS A 52 -6.10 -20.19 -17.23
C HIS A 52 -5.38 -19.33 -18.26
N ASN A 53 -5.29 -18.01 -18.07
CA ASN A 53 -4.62 -17.10 -19.00
C ASN A 53 -3.33 -16.48 -18.41
N GLY A 54 -2.63 -17.22 -17.56
CA GLY A 54 -1.41 -16.78 -16.89
C GLY A 54 -1.63 -15.94 -15.63
N ASP A 55 -0.55 -15.51 -15.02
CA ASP A 55 -0.50 -14.78 -13.77
C ASP A 55 -0.12 -13.31 -13.93
N ARG A 56 0.20 -12.87 -15.15
CA ARG A 56 0.69 -11.53 -15.46
C ARG A 56 -0.24 -10.76 -16.38
N VAL A 57 -0.49 -9.51 -16.01
CA VAL A 57 -1.18 -8.54 -16.87
C VAL A 57 -0.20 -7.49 -17.33
N ARG A 58 -0.28 -7.15 -18.60
CA ARG A 58 0.46 -6.04 -19.18
C ARG A 58 -0.47 -4.86 -19.40
N PHE A 59 -0.09 -3.73 -18.88
CA PHE A 59 -0.69 -2.44 -19.18
C PHE A 59 0.18 -1.77 -20.23
N ASN A 60 -0.36 -1.53 -21.39
CA ASN A 60 0.35 -0.82 -22.46
C ASN A 60 -0.13 0.63 -22.48
N ARG A 61 0.80 1.54 -22.49
CA ARG A 61 0.56 2.97 -22.64
C ARG A 61 1.28 3.48 -23.87
N MET A 62 0.58 4.23 -24.68
CA MET A 62 1.19 4.98 -25.78
C MET A 62 1.75 6.29 -25.23
N ASN A 63 3.01 6.54 -25.50
CA ASN A 63 3.64 7.82 -25.13
C ASN A 63 3.08 8.92 -26.03
N PRO A 64 2.94 10.17 -25.50
CA PRO A 64 2.50 11.30 -26.31
C PRO A 64 3.51 11.54 -27.45
N PHE A 65 2.99 11.94 -28.60
CA PHE A 65 3.82 12.36 -29.72
C PHE A 65 4.51 13.69 -29.44
N GLU A 66 5.70 13.86 -29.99
CA GLU A 66 6.40 15.14 -29.95
C GLU A 66 5.66 16.18 -30.80
N ILE A 67 5.69 17.43 -30.34
CA ILE A 67 5.07 18.55 -31.09
C ILE A 67 5.97 18.83 -32.29
N ASP A 68 5.42 18.70 -33.49
CA ASP A 68 6.11 19.06 -34.72
C ASP A 68 5.74 20.52 -35.08
N LEU A 69 6.75 21.39 -35.03
CA LEU A 69 6.64 22.79 -35.41
C LEU A 69 7.22 23.07 -36.80
N THR A 70 7.60 22.02 -37.53
CA THR A 70 8.24 22.15 -38.84
C THR A 70 7.18 22.42 -39.92
N PRO A 71 7.21 23.58 -40.61
CA PRO A 71 6.26 23.85 -41.67
C PRO A 71 6.49 22.92 -42.88
N LEU A 72 5.40 22.41 -43.43
CA LEU A 72 5.45 21.55 -44.60
C LEU A 72 5.99 22.30 -45.82
N LYS A 73 6.92 21.65 -46.54
CA LYS A 73 7.40 22.16 -47.86
C LYS A 73 6.63 21.44 -48.96
N GLN A 74 6.25 22.22 -49.97
CA GLN A 74 5.51 21.69 -51.12
C GLN A 74 6.35 20.60 -51.86
N GLY A 75 5.75 19.44 -52.06
CA GLY A 75 6.38 18.31 -52.74
C GLY A 75 7.38 17.49 -51.90
N VAL A 76 7.53 17.79 -50.59
CA VAL A 76 8.41 17.05 -49.67
C VAL A 76 7.60 16.36 -48.60
N THR A 77 7.69 15.03 -48.53
CA THR A 77 7.06 14.24 -47.47
C THR A 77 7.86 14.36 -46.17
N PRO A 78 7.31 14.83 -45.07
CA PRO A 78 8.02 14.90 -43.81
C PRO A 78 8.31 13.50 -43.24
N ALA A 79 9.33 13.40 -42.39
CA ALA A 79 9.63 12.18 -41.67
C ALA A 79 8.49 11.84 -40.69
N GLY A 80 7.96 10.63 -40.74
CA GLY A 80 6.90 10.18 -39.82
C GLY A 80 7.44 9.89 -38.42
N GLN A 81 6.65 10.19 -37.40
CA GLN A 81 6.95 9.83 -36.02
C GLN A 81 6.60 8.34 -35.78
N LYS A 82 7.39 7.68 -34.93
CA LYS A 82 7.12 6.29 -34.52
C LYS A 82 6.31 6.26 -33.25
N VAL A 83 5.36 5.33 -33.15
CA VAL A 83 4.60 5.07 -31.92
C VAL A 83 5.52 4.38 -30.93
N VAL A 84 5.74 5.00 -29.78
CA VAL A 84 6.48 4.42 -28.66
C VAL A 84 5.49 4.01 -27.58
N THR A 85 5.58 2.75 -27.17
CA THR A 85 4.69 2.17 -26.16
C THR A 85 5.48 1.77 -24.93
N SER A 86 5.06 2.25 -23.77
CA SER A 86 5.57 1.80 -22.46
C SER A 86 4.69 0.67 -21.94
N THR A 87 5.31 -0.39 -21.44
CA THR A 87 4.61 -1.57 -20.92
C THR A 87 4.90 -1.74 -19.43
N PHE A 88 3.86 -1.80 -18.63
CA PHE A 88 3.94 -2.11 -17.20
C PHE A 88 3.32 -3.49 -16.97
N SER A 89 4.00 -4.34 -16.21
CA SER A 89 3.52 -5.68 -15.88
C SER A 89 3.16 -5.79 -14.41
N ALA A 90 2.00 -6.35 -14.12
CA ALA A 90 1.55 -6.67 -12.77
C ALA A 90 1.34 -8.18 -12.65
N THR A 91 1.93 -8.78 -11.61
CA THR A 91 1.77 -10.22 -11.31
C THR A 91 0.76 -10.38 -10.19
N VAL A 92 -0.25 -11.18 -10.45
CA VAL A 92 -1.34 -11.44 -9.50
C VAL A 92 -0.90 -12.48 -8.48
N LYS A 93 -1.14 -12.23 -7.19
CA LYS A 93 -0.80 -13.16 -6.09
C LYS A 93 -2.06 -13.58 -5.32
N PRO A 94 -2.15 -14.83 -4.88
CA PRO A 94 -3.25 -15.27 -4.01
C PRO A 94 -3.00 -14.81 -2.57
N TYR A 95 -4.08 -14.49 -1.86
CA TYR A 95 -4.07 -14.13 -0.43
C TYR A 95 -5.18 -14.88 0.28
N GLY A 96 -5.01 -15.13 1.55
CA GLY A 96 -6.02 -15.77 2.37
C GLY A 96 -5.58 -15.94 3.81
N GLN A 97 -6.55 -16.08 4.69
CA GLN A 97 -6.36 -16.37 6.10
C GLN A 97 -7.49 -17.26 6.59
N TRP A 98 -7.23 -18.03 7.63
CA TRP A 98 -8.19 -18.91 8.25
C TRP A 98 -8.02 -18.89 9.76
N LEU A 99 -9.06 -19.27 10.46
CA LEU A 99 -9.04 -19.48 11.91
C LEU A 99 -9.69 -20.81 12.25
N GLU A 100 -9.27 -21.35 13.37
CA GLU A 100 -9.77 -22.58 13.94
C GLU A 100 -10.94 -22.24 14.90
N LEU A 101 -11.99 -23.02 14.81
CA LEU A 101 -13.14 -22.96 15.71
C LEU A 101 -13.15 -24.26 16.52
N ASN A 102 -13.16 -24.14 17.83
CA ASN A 102 -13.27 -25.29 18.73
C ASN A 102 -14.73 -25.49 19.11
N ASP A 103 -15.15 -26.76 19.32
CA ASP A 103 -16.49 -27.15 19.77
C ASP A 103 -16.78 -26.65 21.19
N GLU A 104 -15.79 -26.70 22.10
CA GLU A 104 -15.90 -26.21 23.45
C GLU A 104 -16.28 -24.74 23.53
N TRP A 105 -15.69 -23.94 22.67
CA TRP A 105 -15.99 -22.50 22.57
C TRP A 105 -17.43 -22.25 22.08
N ASP A 106 -17.94 -23.07 21.15
CA ASP A 106 -19.31 -22.98 20.64
C ASP A 106 -20.35 -23.35 21.74
N TRP A 107 -19.98 -24.25 22.68
CA TRP A 107 -20.85 -24.67 23.77
C TRP A 107 -20.99 -23.61 24.87
N TYR A 108 -19.95 -22.88 25.17
CA TYR A 108 -19.96 -21.91 26.28
C TYR A 108 -20.32 -20.48 25.84
N THR A 109 -20.38 -20.19 24.53
CA THR A 109 -20.69 -18.86 24.05
C THR A 109 -22.19 -18.68 23.83
N LEU A 110 -22.74 -17.63 24.47
CA LEU A 110 -24.18 -17.28 24.37
C LEU A 110 -24.54 -16.68 22.99
N ASP A 111 -23.59 -16.07 22.30
CA ASP A 111 -23.81 -15.39 21.04
C ASP A 111 -23.44 -16.25 19.82
N SER A 112 -23.95 -15.85 18.65
CA SER A 112 -23.64 -16.54 17.39
C SER A 112 -22.22 -16.24 16.93
N THR A 113 -21.25 -16.86 17.58
CA THR A 113 -19.80 -16.67 17.35
C THR A 113 -19.40 -16.85 15.89
N LYS A 114 -20.02 -17.79 15.20
CA LYS A 114 -19.76 -18.07 13.77
C LYS A 114 -20.15 -16.92 12.86
N GLN A 115 -21.23 -16.20 13.18
CA GLN A 115 -21.66 -15.04 12.40
C GLN A 115 -20.71 -13.86 12.63
N GLU A 116 -20.39 -13.57 13.88
CA GLU A 116 -19.45 -12.48 14.21
C GLU A 116 -18.06 -12.76 13.60
N THR A 117 -17.57 -13.97 13.71
CA THR A 117 -16.32 -14.40 13.10
C THR A 117 -16.32 -14.22 11.58
N SER A 118 -17.44 -14.55 10.90
CA SER A 118 -17.56 -14.31 9.46
C SER A 118 -17.50 -12.83 9.10
N LEU A 119 -18.09 -11.94 9.90
CA LEU A 119 -18.00 -10.50 9.70
C LEU A 119 -16.56 -9.99 9.90
N ARG A 120 -15.88 -10.44 10.97
CA ARG A 120 -14.47 -10.07 11.24
C ARG A 120 -13.52 -10.54 10.16
N LEU A 121 -13.72 -11.74 9.61
CA LEU A 121 -12.96 -12.20 8.46
C LEU A 121 -13.23 -11.37 7.20
N GLY A 122 -14.45 -10.86 7.04
CA GLY A 122 -14.80 -9.93 5.98
C GLY A 122 -14.05 -8.59 6.12
N ASP A 123 -14.02 -8.04 7.33
CA ASP A 123 -13.26 -6.82 7.63
C ASP A 123 -11.75 -7.03 7.36
N GLN A 124 -11.18 -8.17 7.82
CA GLN A 124 -9.78 -8.51 7.56
C GLN A 124 -9.48 -8.64 6.06
N ALA A 125 -10.35 -9.27 5.29
CA ALA A 125 -10.16 -9.40 3.85
C ALA A 125 -10.19 -8.05 3.13
N ARG A 126 -11.10 -7.15 3.53
CA ARG A 126 -11.17 -5.77 3.04
C ARG A 126 -9.88 -5.02 3.33
N ASP A 127 -9.44 -5.01 4.59
CA ASP A 127 -8.26 -4.30 5.05
C ASP A 127 -6.99 -4.84 4.37
N THR A 128 -6.92 -6.14 4.14
CA THR A 128 -5.81 -6.76 3.39
C THR A 128 -5.73 -6.25 1.96
N LEU A 129 -6.86 -6.15 1.25
CA LEU A 129 -6.90 -5.64 -0.12
C LEU A 129 -6.53 -4.17 -0.19
N ASP A 130 -7.06 -3.38 0.74
CA ASP A 130 -6.79 -1.95 0.83
C ASP A 130 -5.32 -1.68 1.18
N ALA A 131 -4.73 -2.48 2.10
CA ALA A 131 -3.31 -2.43 2.42
C ALA A 131 -2.41 -2.75 1.22
N ILE A 132 -2.78 -3.74 0.39
CA ILE A 132 -2.02 -4.08 -0.81
C ILE A 132 -2.04 -2.91 -1.80
N ALA A 133 -3.19 -2.27 -1.99
CA ALA A 133 -3.33 -1.11 -2.84
C ALA A 133 -2.53 0.09 -2.31
N CYS A 134 -2.61 0.38 -1.02
CA CYS A 134 -1.83 1.41 -0.34
C CYS A 134 -0.32 1.18 -0.50
N ASN A 135 0.16 -0.06 -0.25
CA ASN A 135 1.57 -0.41 -0.36
C ASN A 135 2.10 -0.29 -1.79
N ALA A 136 1.27 -0.57 -2.80
CA ALA A 136 1.63 -0.32 -4.19
C ALA A 136 1.86 1.17 -4.47
N LEU A 137 1.02 2.05 -3.89
CA LEU A 137 1.16 3.50 -4.04
C LEU A 137 2.33 4.08 -3.23
N LYS A 138 2.74 3.42 -2.13
CA LYS A 138 3.96 3.80 -1.38
C LYS A 138 5.24 3.71 -2.23
N ALA A 139 5.24 2.93 -3.30
CA ALA A 139 6.38 2.79 -4.20
C ALA A 139 6.54 3.94 -5.22
N GLY A 140 5.63 4.91 -5.26
CA GLY A 140 5.69 6.06 -6.18
C GLY A 140 6.94 6.91 -5.97
N LEU A 141 7.51 7.40 -7.07
CA LEU A 141 8.75 8.19 -7.06
C LEU A 141 8.51 9.70 -6.98
N ASN A 142 7.31 10.16 -7.36
CA ASN A 142 6.98 11.59 -7.33
C ASN A 142 6.55 12.00 -5.93
N VAL A 143 7.52 12.35 -5.10
CA VAL A 143 7.35 12.70 -3.69
C VAL A 143 7.57 14.18 -3.48
N GLN A 144 6.73 14.79 -2.67
CA GLN A 144 6.81 16.15 -2.17
C GLN A 144 6.79 16.11 -0.65
N TYR A 145 7.57 16.96 0.00
CA TYR A 145 7.62 17.05 1.46
C TYR A 145 6.95 18.36 1.92
N ALA A 146 6.20 18.31 3.01
CA ALA A 146 5.59 19.48 3.62
C ALA A 146 6.65 20.46 4.14
N GLY A 147 6.25 21.70 4.38
CA GLY A 147 7.16 22.74 4.90
C GLY A 147 8.31 23.11 3.96
N GLY A 148 8.27 22.69 2.68
CA GLY A 148 9.35 22.94 1.73
C GLY A 148 10.61 22.12 1.97
N LYS A 149 10.53 21.06 2.75
CA LYS A 149 11.64 20.13 3.01
C LYS A 149 12.00 19.33 1.75
N THR A 150 13.20 18.76 1.76
CA THR A 150 13.74 18.00 0.61
C THR A 150 13.82 16.50 0.86
N SER A 151 13.69 16.07 2.11
CA SER A 151 13.74 14.65 2.49
C SER A 151 12.80 14.34 3.63
N ARG A 152 12.41 13.06 3.77
CA ARG A 152 11.61 12.59 4.91
C ARG A 152 12.28 12.82 6.25
N SER A 153 13.60 12.65 6.32
CA SER A 153 14.39 12.85 7.53
C SER A 153 14.45 14.31 8.00
N ALA A 154 14.14 15.27 7.13
CA ALA A 154 14.12 16.68 7.44
C ALA A 154 12.77 17.19 7.97
N LEU A 155 11.72 16.35 7.95
CA LEU A 155 10.40 16.70 8.47
C LEU A 155 10.44 16.81 9.99
N GLY A 156 9.84 17.87 10.54
CA GLY A 156 9.66 18.10 11.98
C GLY A 156 8.18 18.04 12.35
N GLU A 157 7.88 18.09 13.64
CA GLU A 157 6.49 18.06 14.16
C GLU A 157 5.63 19.22 13.65
N SER A 158 6.25 20.36 13.30
CA SER A 158 5.55 21.53 12.76
C SER A 158 5.24 21.43 11.25
N ASP A 159 5.81 20.44 10.55
CA ASP A 159 5.65 20.28 9.10
C ASP A 159 4.38 19.49 8.76
N VAL A 160 3.23 19.96 9.27
CA VAL A 160 1.91 19.41 8.98
C VAL A 160 1.49 19.72 7.53
N LEU A 161 0.54 18.97 6.99
CA LEU A 161 0.01 19.20 5.65
C LEU A 161 -0.70 20.55 5.56
N THR A 162 -0.23 21.42 4.68
CA THR A 162 -0.87 22.70 4.42
C THR A 162 -1.59 22.73 3.07
N LEU A 163 -2.59 23.61 2.95
CA LEU A 163 -3.26 23.84 1.67
C LEU A 163 -2.31 24.35 0.57
N GLU A 164 -1.20 25.00 0.97
CA GLU A 164 -0.17 25.43 0.01
C GLU A 164 0.56 24.22 -0.59
N ASP A 165 0.83 23.17 0.17
CA ASP A 165 1.47 21.97 -0.33
C ASP A 165 0.56 21.23 -1.30
N VAL A 166 -0.76 21.22 -1.05
CA VAL A 166 -1.76 20.71 -2.01
C VAL A 166 -1.73 21.53 -3.31
N LYS A 167 -1.63 22.86 -3.25
CA LYS A 167 -1.47 23.71 -4.46
C LYS A 167 -0.23 23.34 -5.26
N LYS A 168 0.89 23.08 -4.59
CA LYS A 168 2.14 22.65 -5.24
C LYS A 168 1.96 21.30 -5.93
N ALA A 169 1.28 20.32 -5.29
CA ALA A 169 0.96 19.03 -5.88
C ALA A 169 0.07 19.18 -7.14
N VAL A 170 -0.99 19.97 -7.06
CA VAL A 170 -1.86 20.26 -8.23
C VAL A 170 -1.07 20.93 -9.36
N ARG A 171 -0.16 21.85 -9.05
CA ARG A 171 0.74 22.46 -10.05
C ARG A 171 1.58 21.40 -10.75
N THR A 172 2.16 20.46 -10.00
CA THR A 172 2.95 19.35 -10.54
C THR A 172 2.12 18.45 -11.44
N LEU A 173 0.91 18.07 -11.04
CA LEU A 173 -0.01 17.28 -11.86
C LEU A 173 -0.38 18.00 -13.17
N LYS A 174 -0.69 19.29 -13.11
CA LYS A 174 -0.99 20.11 -14.29
C LYS A 174 0.22 20.23 -15.22
N LYS A 175 1.43 20.40 -14.67
CA LYS A 175 2.69 20.43 -15.45
C LYS A 175 2.91 19.11 -16.20
N ASN A 176 2.59 17.99 -15.54
CA ASN A 176 2.69 16.65 -16.11
C ASN A 176 1.51 16.29 -17.03
N LYS A 177 0.58 17.23 -17.27
CA LYS A 177 -0.62 17.05 -18.10
C LYS A 177 -1.53 15.91 -17.62
N ALA A 178 -1.56 15.65 -16.30
CA ALA A 178 -2.45 14.66 -15.71
C ALA A 178 -3.91 15.03 -15.99
N LYS A 179 -4.69 14.05 -16.43
CA LYS A 179 -6.12 14.22 -16.67
C LYS A 179 -6.88 14.21 -15.36
N LYS A 180 -7.89 15.05 -15.26
CA LYS A 180 -8.85 15.02 -14.17
C LYS A 180 -9.84 13.87 -14.37
N PHE A 181 -10.48 13.45 -13.27
CA PHE A 181 -11.58 12.49 -13.34
C PHE A 181 -12.82 13.05 -14.04
N ALA A 182 -13.82 12.21 -14.29
CA ALA A 182 -15.06 12.60 -14.99
C ALA A 182 -15.86 13.68 -14.24
N ASP A 183 -15.69 13.77 -12.93
CA ASP A 183 -16.26 14.80 -12.07
C ASP A 183 -15.57 16.18 -12.19
N GLY A 184 -14.49 16.27 -12.95
CA GLY A 184 -13.73 17.50 -13.21
C GLY A 184 -12.69 17.84 -12.15
N TYR A 185 -12.44 16.96 -11.18
CA TYR A 185 -11.50 17.16 -10.08
C TYR A 185 -10.32 16.18 -10.14
N TYR A 186 -9.23 16.52 -9.47
CA TYR A 186 -8.24 15.56 -9.00
C TYR A 186 -8.74 14.97 -7.69
N HIS A 187 -8.29 13.78 -7.34
CA HIS A 187 -8.66 13.17 -6.08
C HIS A 187 -7.46 13.11 -5.14
N ALA A 188 -7.73 13.15 -3.83
CA ALA A 188 -6.73 12.98 -2.79
C ALA A 188 -7.24 12.00 -1.75
N LYS A 189 -6.34 11.17 -1.22
CA LYS A 189 -6.61 10.25 -0.11
C LYS A 189 -5.80 10.70 1.09
N VAL A 190 -6.48 10.88 2.20
CA VAL A 190 -5.94 11.43 3.45
C VAL A 190 -6.29 10.51 4.62
N GLY A 191 -5.42 10.47 5.64
CA GLY A 191 -5.72 9.82 6.91
C GLY A 191 -6.62 10.69 7.80
N PRO A 192 -7.18 10.12 8.89
CA PRO A 192 -8.07 10.87 9.79
C PRO A 192 -7.38 12.06 10.47
N GLU A 193 -6.13 11.86 10.93
CA GLU A 193 -5.34 12.92 11.57
C GLU A 193 -5.06 14.06 10.59
N THR A 194 -4.69 13.73 9.36
CA THR A 194 -4.46 14.72 8.30
C THR A 194 -5.75 15.44 7.92
N ALA A 195 -6.89 14.73 7.93
CA ALA A 195 -8.20 15.33 7.68
C ALA A 195 -8.55 16.34 8.77
N PHE A 196 -8.26 16.02 10.03
CA PHE A 196 -8.44 16.93 11.16
C PHE A 196 -7.63 18.22 10.96
N ASP A 197 -6.34 18.11 10.63
CA ASP A 197 -5.46 19.26 10.38
C ASP A 197 -5.96 20.14 9.22
N LEU A 198 -6.38 19.51 8.10
CA LEU A 198 -6.94 20.24 6.98
C LEU A 198 -8.24 20.97 7.31
N MET A 199 -9.13 20.36 8.11
CA MET A 199 -10.37 20.97 8.53
C MET A 199 -10.16 22.12 9.53
N ALA A 200 -9.04 22.16 10.22
CA ALA A 200 -8.68 23.26 11.12
C ALA A 200 -8.20 24.51 10.36
N ASP A 201 -7.83 24.41 9.09
CA ASP A 201 -7.38 25.54 8.28
C ASP A 201 -8.57 26.47 7.93
N PRO A 202 -8.50 27.77 8.30
CA PRO A 202 -9.57 28.73 8.01
C PRO A 202 -9.95 28.84 6.54
N MET A 203 -8.98 28.69 5.61
CA MET A 203 -9.23 28.75 4.17
C MET A 203 -10.05 27.54 3.69
N PHE A 204 -9.87 26.37 4.31
CA PHE A 204 -10.66 25.18 3.99
C PHE A 204 -12.11 25.34 4.48
N ILE A 205 -12.28 25.86 5.68
CA ILE A 205 -13.59 26.12 6.30
C ILE A 205 -14.40 27.09 5.44
N ASP A 206 -13.78 28.16 4.95
CA ASP A 206 -14.48 29.18 4.18
C ASP A 206 -14.97 28.63 2.83
N VAL A 207 -14.19 27.81 2.16
CA VAL A 207 -14.59 27.18 0.89
C VAL A 207 -15.67 26.13 1.12
N SER A 208 -15.60 25.35 2.19
CA SER A 208 -16.58 24.31 2.50
C SER A 208 -17.98 24.88 2.79
N LYS A 209 -18.10 26.12 3.24
CA LYS A 209 -19.38 26.82 3.44
C LYS A 209 -20.15 27.07 2.15
N TYR A 210 -19.46 27.17 1.02
CA TYR A 210 -20.06 27.43 -0.30
C TYR A 210 -20.36 26.16 -1.09
N GLN A 211 -19.99 24.99 -0.59
CA GLN A 211 -20.24 23.72 -1.26
C GLN A 211 -21.67 23.25 -1.06
N ASP A 212 -22.27 22.75 -2.14
CA ASP A 212 -23.63 22.21 -2.11
C ASP A 212 -23.65 20.89 -1.32
N LYS A 213 -24.41 20.84 -0.24
CA LYS A 213 -24.49 19.69 0.69
C LYS A 213 -24.99 18.39 0.02
N ARG A 214 -25.43 18.46 -1.24
CA ARG A 214 -26.01 17.32 -1.97
C ARG A 214 -24.97 16.33 -2.51
N ASN A 215 -23.70 16.71 -2.59
CA ASN A 215 -22.66 15.93 -3.25
C ASN A 215 -21.62 15.34 -2.29
N ILE A 216 -21.93 15.24 -1.01
CA ILE A 216 -21.03 14.57 -0.05
C ILE A 216 -21.20 13.07 -0.23
N GLU A 217 -20.28 12.47 -0.98
CA GLU A 217 -20.14 11.02 -1.08
C GLU A 217 -19.55 10.45 0.22
N GLN A 218 -19.75 9.15 0.42
CA GLN A 218 -19.20 8.44 1.59
C GLN A 218 -17.68 8.62 1.66
N GLY A 219 -17.17 9.16 2.78
CA GLY A 219 -15.76 9.44 3.01
C GLY A 219 -15.23 10.72 2.33
N GLU A 220 -16.09 11.53 1.73
CA GLU A 220 -15.68 12.84 1.20
C GLU A 220 -15.65 13.87 2.32
N ILE A 221 -14.50 14.55 2.49
CA ILE A 221 -14.33 15.65 3.46
C ILE A 221 -14.74 16.98 2.82
N GLY A 222 -14.43 17.17 1.54
CA GLY A 222 -14.70 18.39 0.81
C GLY A 222 -13.85 18.53 -0.45
N ILE A 223 -14.11 19.64 -1.19
CA ILE A 223 -13.37 19.97 -2.41
C ILE A 223 -12.62 21.28 -2.18
N TRP A 224 -11.32 21.27 -2.47
CA TRP A 224 -10.52 22.48 -2.42
C TRP A 224 -9.55 22.56 -3.59
N HIS A 225 -9.43 23.73 -4.20
CA HIS A 225 -8.54 24.04 -5.34
C HIS A 225 -8.58 23.02 -6.50
N GLY A 226 -9.76 22.41 -6.72
CA GLY A 226 -9.93 21.40 -7.78
C GLY A 226 -9.46 19.99 -7.38
N VAL A 227 -9.29 19.74 -6.09
CA VAL A 227 -9.00 18.43 -5.48
C VAL A 227 -10.17 18.04 -4.59
N LYS A 228 -10.65 16.83 -4.74
CA LYS A 228 -11.65 16.18 -3.92
C LYS A 228 -10.98 15.26 -2.92
N PHE A 229 -11.21 15.47 -1.63
CA PHE A 229 -10.55 14.74 -0.55
C PHE A 229 -11.42 13.59 -0.06
N TYR A 230 -10.83 12.41 0.04
CA TYR A 230 -11.44 11.21 0.59
C TYR A 230 -10.66 10.78 1.83
N GLU A 231 -11.38 10.59 2.92
CA GLU A 231 -10.83 10.06 4.17
C GLU A 231 -10.75 8.54 4.10
N THR A 232 -9.65 8.00 4.58
CA THR A 232 -9.44 6.55 4.71
C THR A 232 -9.07 6.19 6.12
N ASN A 233 -9.68 5.15 6.66
CA ASN A 233 -9.37 4.61 7.99
C ASN A 233 -8.01 3.87 8.04
N MET A 234 -7.39 3.65 6.88
CA MET A 234 -6.06 3.07 6.76
C MET A 234 -5.13 4.12 6.13
N PRO A 235 -4.56 5.04 6.93
CA PRO A 235 -3.67 6.07 6.43
C PRO A 235 -2.41 5.45 5.81
N MET A 236 -1.82 6.16 4.87
CA MET A 236 -0.50 5.82 4.37
C MET A 236 0.53 6.35 5.36
N THR A 237 1.14 5.45 6.12
CA THR A 237 2.13 5.82 7.11
C THR A 237 3.48 5.21 6.78
N PHE A 238 4.52 5.91 7.19
CA PHE A 238 5.90 5.48 7.12
C PHE A 238 6.44 5.57 8.53
N GLU A 239 6.70 4.41 9.13
CA GLU A 239 7.33 4.36 10.44
C GLU A 239 8.68 5.06 10.37
N ALA A 240 8.91 5.99 11.28
CA ALA A 240 10.23 6.54 11.52
C ALA A 240 11.03 5.44 12.22
N GLU A 241 11.81 4.70 11.48
CA GLU A 241 12.70 3.71 12.05
C GLU A 241 13.79 4.45 12.85
N THR A 242 13.59 4.53 14.17
CA THR A 242 14.59 5.10 15.09
C THR A 242 15.84 4.23 15.11
N TYR A 243 15.69 2.94 14.86
CA TYR A 243 16.79 1.99 14.88
C TYR A 243 16.97 1.30 13.51
N LEU A 244 18.19 1.27 13.05
CA LEU A 244 18.56 0.57 11.83
C LEU A 244 18.29 -0.94 11.94
N TYR A 245 18.65 -1.52 13.10
CA TYR A 245 18.33 -2.89 13.50
C TYR A 245 18.54 -3.04 15.03
N GLY A 246 17.73 -3.86 15.67
CA GLY A 246 17.78 -4.00 17.12
C GLY A 246 17.70 -2.65 17.84
N THR A 247 18.70 -2.28 18.61
CA THR A 247 18.83 -0.99 19.30
C THR A 247 19.82 -0.02 18.64
N LYS A 248 20.39 -0.39 17.48
CA LYS A 248 21.39 0.42 16.76
C LYS A 248 20.71 1.44 15.83
N ALA A 249 20.90 2.71 16.13
CA ALA A 249 20.35 3.82 15.34
C ALA A 249 21.14 4.05 14.03
N SER A 250 22.45 3.76 14.01
CA SER A 250 23.29 3.95 12.83
C SER A 250 24.49 3.02 12.87
N VAL A 251 25.07 2.76 11.71
CA VAL A 251 26.32 2.00 11.57
C VAL A 251 27.29 2.77 10.68
N ALA A 252 28.52 2.96 11.15
CA ALA A 252 29.54 3.70 10.41
C ALA A 252 30.08 2.89 9.21
N VAL A 253 30.23 3.55 8.08
CA VAL A 253 30.84 3.01 6.88
C VAL A 253 32.35 3.16 6.98
N SER A 254 33.08 2.10 6.70
CA SER A 254 34.56 2.09 6.69
C SER A 254 35.13 2.36 5.29
N GLY A 255 34.39 2.07 4.24
CA GLY A 255 34.80 2.28 2.86
C GLY A 255 33.70 1.95 1.85
N TYR A 256 33.88 2.43 0.63
CA TYR A 256 32.98 2.20 -0.48
C TYR A 256 33.71 1.84 -1.76
N ASP A 257 33.26 0.81 -2.43
CA ASP A 257 33.71 0.41 -3.75
C ASP A 257 32.62 0.76 -4.78
N ALA A 258 32.90 1.78 -5.57
CA ALA A 258 31.94 2.31 -6.56
C ALA A 258 31.70 1.32 -7.72
N VAL A 259 32.68 0.47 -8.05
CA VAL A 259 32.57 -0.51 -9.15
C VAL A 259 31.68 -1.67 -8.74
N ALA A 260 31.92 -2.20 -7.55
CA ALA A 260 31.12 -3.29 -7.00
C ALA A 260 29.81 -2.82 -6.33
N LYS A 261 29.59 -1.50 -6.20
CA LYS A 261 28.50 -0.90 -5.42
C LYS A 261 28.39 -1.49 -4.01
N LYS A 262 29.53 -1.60 -3.36
CA LYS A 262 29.69 -2.30 -2.09
C LYS A 262 30.18 -1.35 -1.01
N LEU A 263 29.47 -1.32 0.11
CA LEU A 263 29.93 -0.66 1.33
C LEU A 263 30.61 -1.68 2.23
N THR A 264 31.67 -1.23 2.88
CA THR A 264 32.37 -2.01 3.90
C THR A 264 32.06 -1.41 5.27
N VAL A 265 31.64 -2.25 6.19
CA VAL A 265 31.31 -1.91 7.58
C VAL A 265 32.15 -2.77 8.50
N ALA A 266 32.72 -2.21 9.57
CA ALA A 266 33.41 -3.00 10.57
C ALA A 266 32.42 -3.89 11.32
N ALA A 267 32.72 -5.18 11.45
CA ALA A 267 31.86 -6.14 12.16
C ALA A 267 31.61 -5.72 13.62
N THR A 268 32.62 -5.10 14.27
CA THR A 268 32.48 -4.54 15.62
C THR A 268 31.51 -3.37 15.75
N ALA A 269 31.27 -2.64 14.66
CA ALA A 269 30.26 -1.57 14.64
C ALA A 269 28.83 -2.13 14.65
N VAL A 270 28.65 -3.33 14.13
CA VAL A 270 27.37 -4.03 14.10
C VAL A 270 27.09 -4.73 15.44
N GLY A 271 27.98 -5.56 15.90
CA GLY A 271 27.84 -6.30 17.15
C GLY A 271 29.10 -7.04 17.52
N SER A 272 29.09 -7.71 18.68
CA SER A 272 30.25 -8.47 19.19
C SER A 272 30.17 -9.97 18.90
N THR A 273 28.98 -10.46 18.49
CA THR A 273 28.75 -11.90 18.27
C THR A 273 28.50 -12.23 16.79
N ALA A 274 28.80 -13.45 16.41
CA ALA A 274 28.50 -13.95 15.05
C ALA A 274 26.99 -13.97 14.77
N GLU A 275 26.16 -14.11 15.81
CA GLU A 275 24.72 -14.08 15.71
C GLU A 275 24.23 -12.65 15.37
N ASP A 276 24.81 -11.62 15.97
CA ASP A 276 24.52 -10.22 15.66
C ASP A 276 24.82 -9.91 14.19
N HIS A 277 25.95 -10.41 13.70
CA HIS A 277 26.35 -10.20 12.31
C HIS A 277 25.38 -10.90 11.33
N ALA A 278 25.00 -12.13 11.63
CA ALA A 278 24.03 -12.89 10.82
C ALA A 278 22.64 -12.24 10.86
N TYR A 279 22.24 -11.74 12.02
CA TYR A 279 20.98 -11.01 12.19
C TYR A 279 20.97 -9.72 11.36
N PHE A 280 22.05 -8.93 11.43
CA PHE A 280 22.20 -7.73 10.60
C PHE A 280 22.08 -8.03 9.11
N CYS A 281 22.82 -9.01 8.60
CA CYS A 281 22.77 -9.38 7.18
C CYS A 281 21.36 -9.78 6.73
N ARG A 282 20.62 -10.49 7.57
CA ARG A 282 19.26 -10.92 7.29
C ARG A 282 18.27 -9.74 7.29
N VAL A 283 18.38 -8.83 8.25
CA VAL A 283 17.45 -7.69 8.40
C VAL A 283 17.70 -6.62 7.34
N MET A 284 18.96 -6.45 6.94
CA MET A 284 19.33 -5.40 5.98
C MET A 284 19.00 -5.77 4.52
N ALA A 285 18.81 -7.03 4.20
CA ALA A 285 18.48 -7.45 2.84
C ALA A 285 17.15 -6.86 2.35
N GLY A 286 17.20 -6.11 1.24
CA GLY A 286 16.05 -5.43 0.65
C GLY A 286 15.62 -4.15 1.37
N LYS A 287 16.30 -3.74 2.44
CA LYS A 287 15.94 -2.55 3.23
C LYS A 287 16.37 -1.27 2.52
N MET A 288 15.53 -0.26 2.59
CA MET A 288 15.88 1.09 2.15
C MET A 288 16.51 1.85 3.32
N VAL A 289 17.67 2.46 3.08
CA VAL A 289 18.47 3.16 4.10
C VAL A 289 18.96 4.50 3.58
N LEU A 290 19.34 5.38 4.50
CA LEU A 290 20.12 6.58 4.20
C LEU A 290 21.59 6.28 4.44
N ILE A 291 22.44 6.69 3.49
CA ILE A 291 23.91 6.66 3.63
C ILE A 291 24.39 8.10 3.50
N GLY A 292 24.81 8.65 4.63
CA GLY A 292 24.94 10.11 4.69
C GLY A 292 23.54 10.75 4.55
N ASP A 293 23.33 11.51 3.49
CA ASP A 293 22.04 12.15 3.16
C ASP A 293 21.33 11.50 1.97
N ASP A 294 21.87 10.40 1.42
CA ASP A 294 21.36 9.77 0.21
C ASP A 294 20.59 8.49 0.49
N ALA A 295 19.50 8.32 -0.22
CA ALA A 295 18.71 7.09 -0.17
C ALA A 295 19.37 5.99 -0.99
N ALA A 296 19.52 4.83 -0.40
CA ALA A 296 20.02 3.62 -1.05
C ALA A 296 19.17 2.40 -0.70
N VAL A 297 19.14 1.43 -1.59
CA VAL A 297 18.48 0.13 -1.35
C VAL A 297 19.55 -0.94 -1.24
N ILE A 298 19.56 -1.65 -0.12
CA ILE A 298 20.48 -2.77 0.13
C ILE A 298 19.95 -4.00 -0.60
N ASP A 299 20.78 -4.62 -1.42
CA ASP A 299 20.44 -5.90 -2.06
C ASP A 299 20.61 -7.05 -1.06
N HIS A 300 21.82 -7.19 -0.56
CA HIS A 300 22.17 -8.18 0.47
C HIS A 300 23.41 -7.74 1.24
N ALA A 301 23.67 -8.37 2.36
CA ALA A 301 24.90 -8.18 3.13
C ALA A 301 25.56 -9.53 3.44
N VAL A 302 26.89 -9.55 3.44
CA VAL A 302 27.69 -10.77 3.66
C VAL A 302 28.78 -10.48 4.69
N VAL A 303 28.97 -11.39 5.63
CA VAL A 303 30.07 -11.33 6.60
C VAL A 303 31.37 -11.83 5.96
N ASN A 304 32.39 -10.98 5.95
CA ASN A 304 33.72 -11.32 5.44
C ASN A 304 34.79 -11.05 6.52
N GLY A 305 35.03 -12.07 7.33
CA GLY A 305 36.00 -11.98 8.44
C GLY A 305 35.63 -10.92 9.48
N SER A 306 36.46 -9.88 9.61
CA SER A 306 36.23 -8.75 10.53
C SER A 306 35.40 -7.61 9.97
N THR A 307 34.90 -7.76 8.73
CA THR A 307 34.10 -6.76 8.04
C THR A 307 32.80 -7.37 7.53
N ILE A 308 31.78 -6.53 7.35
CA ILE A 308 30.52 -6.88 6.70
C ILE A 308 30.45 -6.09 5.41
N GLU A 309 30.26 -6.78 4.31
CA GLU A 309 30.09 -6.20 2.98
C GLU A 309 28.59 -6.04 2.69
N VAL A 310 28.16 -4.81 2.45
CA VAL A 310 26.77 -4.45 2.14
C VAL A 310 26.69 -4.07 0.67
N TYR A 311 25.98 -4.88 -0.13
CA TYR A 311 25.80 -4.66 -1.55
C TYR A 311 24.55 -3.82 -1.80
N LEU A 312 24.68 -2.80 -2.65
CA LEU A 312 23.61 -1.87 -2.95
C LEU A 312 22.95 -2.21 -4.30
N LYS A 313 21.66 -2.40 -4.29
CA LYS A 313 20.86 -2.67 -5.49
C LYS A 313 20.71 -1.42 -6.34
N TRP A 314 20.51 -0.29 -5.69
CA TRP A 314 20.37 1.01 -6.33
C TRP A 314 21.18 2.06 -5.57
N VAL A 315 21.92 2.87 -6.30
CA VAL A 315 22.73 3.99 -5.80
C VAL A 315 22.60 5.13 -6.81
N ALA A 316 22.44 6.35 -6.34
CA ALA A 316 22.47 7.51 -7.20
C ALA A 316 23.84 7.64 -7.89
N PRO A 317 23.91 7.87 -9.21
CA PRO A 317 25.14 7.70 -10.01
C PRO A 317 26.29 8.65 -9.66
N ALA A 318 26.07 9.70 -8.85
CA ALA A 318 27.04 10.77 -8.58
C ALA A 318 27.77 10.65 -7.24
N TYR A 319 27.52 9.59 -6.44
CA TYR A 319 28.01 9.54 -5.06
C TYR A 319 29.21 8.64 -4.83
N SER A 320 30.14 9.16 -4.06
CA SER A 320 31.27 8.44 -3.50
C SER A 320 31.13 8.52 -1.98
N TYR A 321 30.76 7.39 -1.37
CA TYR A 321 30.69 7.30 0.09
C TYR A 321 32.07 7.12 0.69
N GLY A 322 32.35 7.86 1.78
CA GLY A 322 33.64 7.85 2.43
C GLY A 322 33.65 7.19 3.80
N SER A 323 34.86 7.01 4.32
CA SER A 323 35.04 6.69 5.73
C SER A 323 34.53 7.86 6.59
N GLY A 324 33.47 7.62 7.35
CA GLY A 324 32.80 8.63 8.16
C GLY A 324 31.31 8.78 7.87
N ASP A 325 30.85 8.31 6.70
CA ASP A 325 29.42 8.21 6.42
C ASP A 325 28.77 7.15 7.31
N THR A 326 27.50 7.31 7.59
CA THR A 326 26.75 6.38 8.41
C THR A 326 25.55 5.84 7.66
N ILE A 327 25.31 4.54 7.79
CA ILE A 327 24.06 3.93 7.36
C ILE A 327 23.04 4.20 8.46
N LYS A 328 21.92 4.85 8.09
CA LYS A 328 20.81 5.18 8.98
C LYS A 328 19.51 4.61 8.42
N PRO A 329 18.49 4.36 9.25
CA PRO A 329 17.18 4.03 8.76
C PRO A 329 16.59 5.18 7.93
N MET A 330 15.78 4.86 6.93
CA MET A 330 15.23 5.84 5.98
C MET A 330 14.33 6.90 6.62
N GLY A 331 13.85 6.66 7.81
CA GLY A 331 12.98 7.55 8.55
C GLY A 331 13.64 8.18 9.78
N ALA A 332 14.97 8.15 9.89
CA ALA A 332 15.68 8.66 11.06
C ALA A 332 15.44 10.16 11.26
N ASN A 333 14.37 10.47 11.93
CA ASN A 333 14.13 11.79 12.51
C ASN A 333 13.95 11.62 14.01
N ALA A 334 14.73 12.35 14.80
CA ALA A 334 14.68 12.27 16.25
C ALA A 334 13.37 12.85 16.84
N SER A 335 12.60 13.58 16.05
CA SER A 335 11.40 14.30 16.48
C SER A 335 10.08 13.68 16.03
N LEU A 336 10.07 12.81 14.99
CA LEU A 336 8.84 12.19 14.49
C LEU A 336 8.88 10.68 14.66
N SER A 337 7.87 10.11 15.31
CA SER A 337 7.65 8.67 15.40
C SER A 337 7.06 8.08 14.14
N GLU A 338 6.28 8.86 13.39
CA GLU A 338 5.56 8.44 12.20
C GLU A 338 5.44 9.59 11.21
N VAL A 339 5.60 9.30 9.90
CA VAL A 339 5.37 10.25 8.81
C VAL A 339 4.16 9.82 8.03
N HIS A 340 3.23 10.72 7.82
CA HIS A 340 2.00 10.48 7.08
C HIS A 340 2.16 10.83 5.61
N GLY A 341 1.47 10.09 4.75
CA GLY A 341 1.47 10.30 3.30
C GLY A 341 0.09 10.60 2.76
N THR A 342 -0.08 11.79 2.20
CA THR A 342 -1.26 12.16 1.43
C THR A 342 -0.98 11.97 -0.05
N VAL A 343 -1.87 11.30 -0.76
CA VAL A 343 -1.69 11.02 -2.19
C VAL A 343 -2.69 11.84 -2.99
N VAL A 344 -2.20 12.71 -3.86
CA VAL A 344 -3.00 13.51 -4.82
C VAL A 344 -2.76 12.95 -6.21
N TYR A 345 -3.83 12.62 -6.95
CA TYR A 345 -3.71 11.90 -8.21
C TYR A 345 -4.77 12.31 -9.24
N GLY A 346 -4.43 12.06 -10.50
CA GLY A 346 -5.33 12.21 -11.64
C GLY A 346 -5.80 10.86 -12.19
N GLN A 347 -6.55 10.88 -13.27
CA GLN A 347 -7.02 9.68 -13.96
C GLN A 347 -5.83 8.83 -14.45
N ASP A 348 -6.00 7.50 -14.49
CA ASP A 348 -5.03 6.52 -15.00
C ASP A 348 -3.67 6.48 -14.25
N TYR A 349 -3.62 6.94 -13.01
CA TYR A 349 -2.43 6.94 -12.17
C TYR A 349 -1.97 5.51 -11.78
N ALA A 350 -2.92 4.63 -11.49
CA ALA A 350 -2.67 3.28 -11.02
C ALA A 350 -3.70 2.29 -11.57
N GLY A 351 -3.33 1.02 -11.58
CA GLY A 351 -4.18 -0.08 -11.99
C GLY A 351 -4.27 -1.16 -10.92
N SER A 352 -5.47 -1.69 -10.73
CA SER A 352 -5.74 -2.87 -9.92
C SER A 352 -6.07 -4.04 -10.84
N VAL A 353 -5.57 -5.21 -10.48
CA VAL A 353 -5.78 -6.44 -11.26
C VAL A 353 -6.38 -7.49 -10.36
N SER A 354 -7.48 -8.07 -10.81
CA SER A 354 -8.13 -9.20 -10.16
C SER A 354 -8.31 -10.38 -11.11
N LEU A 355 -8.29 -11.60 -10.57
CA LEU A 355 -8.52 -12.80 -11.35
C LEU A 355 -10.03 -13.04 -11.46
N VAL A 356 -10.56 -13.17 -12.69
CA VAL A 356 -11.98 -13.39 -12.95
C VAL A 356 -12.19 -14.79 -13.56
N GLY A 357 -13.16 -15.46 -13.00
CA GLY A 357 -13.56 -16.82 -13.37
C GLY A 357 -14.23 -17.47 -12.18
N GLY A 358 -15.46 -17.07 -11.89
CA GLY A 358 -16.16 -17.37 -10.66
C GLY A 358 -15.88 -16.31 -9.59
N LYS A 359 -16.22 -16.58 -8.34
CA LYS A 359 -15.98 -15.69 -7.20
C LYS A 359 -14.47 -15.54 -6.97
N ASN A 360 -13.91 -14.36 -7.18
CA ASN A 360 -12.49 -14.08 -6.93
C ASN A 360 -12.16 -14.24 -5.44
N ILE A 361 -13.06 -13.76 -4.58
CA ILE A 361 -12.99 -13.91 -3.14
C ILE A 361 -13.93 -15.06 -2.76
N SER A 362 -13.48 -16.03 -1.99
CA SER A 362 -14.26 -17.14 -1.48
C SER A 362 -14.07 -17.30 0.02
N MET A 363 -15.17 -17.48 0.73
CA MET A 363 -15.15 -17.91 2.10
C MET A 363 -15.23 -19.45 2.13
N ILE A 364 -14.40 -20.07 2.94
CA ILE A 364 -14.30 -21.51 3.09
C ILE A 364 -14.68 -21.83 4.52
N ALA A 365 -15.79 -22.57 4.70
CA ALA A 365 -16.23 -23.03 6.00
C ALA A 365 -16.18 -24.57 6.01
N LYS A 366 -15.44 -25.12 6.95
CA LYS A 366 -15.39 -26.55 7.25
C LYS A 366 -15.98 -26.77 8.64
N GLY A 367 -17.00 -27.62 8.75
CA GLY A 367 -17.64 -27.95 10.03
C GLY A 367 -16.76 -28.88 10.87
N LEU A 368 -17.19 -29.07 12.11
CA LEU A 368 -16.63 -30.07 13.02
C LEU A 368 -16.72 -31.45 12.35
N GLY A 369 -15.68 -32.27 12.49
CA GLY A 369 -15.59 -33.58 11.87
C GLY A 369 -15.21 -33.61 10.39
N SER A 370 -14.95 -32.48 9.78
CA SER A 370 -14.52 -32.39 8.37
C SER A 370 -13.07 -32.81 8.12
N SER A 371 -12.26 -32.95 9.17
CA SER A 371 -10.83 -33.28 9.09
C SER A 371 -10.54 -34.78 9.08
N GLY A 372 -11.56 -35.63 9.22
CA GLY A 372 -11.42 -37.08 9.22
C GLY A 372 -10.50 -37.59 10.32
N THR A 373 -9.50 -38.40 9.98
CA THR A 373 -8.58 -39.01 10.95
C THR A 373 -7.59 -38.03 11.63
N GLU A 374 -7.47 -36.81 11.14
CA GLU A 374 -6.64 -35.79 11.79
C GLU A 374 -7.33 -35.15 13.02
N ASP A 375 -8.66 -35.31 13.13
CA ASP A 375 -9.47 -34.88 14.27
C ASP A 375 -10.46 -35.97 14.67
N PRO A 376 -9.96 -37.04 15.35
CA PRO A 376 -10.79 -38.20 15.66
C PRO A 376 -11.93 -37.93 16.65
N LEU A 377 -11.86 -36.82 17.39
CA LEU A 377 -12.89 -36.40 18.34
C LEU A 377 -13.84 -35.36 17.76
N ASN A 378 -13.64 -34.94 16.50
CA ASN A 378 -14.45 -33.94 15.81
C ASN A 378 -14.57 -32.59 16.55
N GLN A 379 -13.48 -32.15 17.17
CA GLN A 379 -13.44 -30.94 17.99
C GLN A 379 -13.10 -29.67 17.21
N ARG A 380 -12.61 -29.81 15.95
CA ARG A 380 -12.09 -28.71 15.16
C ARG A 380 -12.94 -28.41 13.94
N GLY A 381 -13.32 -27.16 13.80
CA GLY A 381 -13.84 -26.58 12.57
C GLY A 381 -12.94 -25.47 12.07
N THR A 382 -13.03 -25.10 10.80
CA THR A 382 -12.26 -23.99 10.25
C THR A 382 -13.14 -23.05 9.46
N LEU A 383 -12.90 -21.76 9.62
CA LEU A 383 -13.49 -20.70 8.83
C LEU A 383 -12.38 -19.84 8.24
N GLY A 384 -12.38 -19.64 6.94
CA GLY A 384 -11.35 -18.85 6.29
C GLY A 384 -11.84 -18.18 5.03
N TRP A 385 -11.05 -17.25 4.53
CA TRP A 385 -11.27 -16.61 3.24
C TRP A 385 -10.04 -16.78 2.35
N LYS A 386 -10.26 -16.76 1.05
CA LYS A 386 -9.22 -16.85 0.05
C LYS A 386 -9.56 -15.96 -1.15
N ILE A 387 -8.59 -15.17 -1.57
CA ILE A 387 -8.61 -14.43 -2.82
C ILE A 387 -7.73 -15.18 -3.82
N LYS A 388 -8.27 -15.50 -4.98
CA LYS A 388 -7.53 -16.25 -6.02
C LYS A 388 -6.37 -15.45 -6.58
N GLY A 389 -6.53 -14.15 -6.68
CA GLY A 389 -5.46 -13.26 -7.08
C GLY A 389 -5.88 -11.80 -7.08
N TYR A 390 -5.00 -10.98 -6.53
CA TYR A 390 -5.12 -9.53 -6.51
C TYR A 390 -3.74 -8.89 -6.55
N THR A 391 -3.63 -7.74 -7.21
CA THR A 391 -2.45 -6.89 -7.18
C THR A 391 -2.81 -5.47 -7.59
N ALA A 392 -2.03 -4.50 -7.15
CA ALA A 392 -2.11 -3.12 -7.60
C ALA A 392 -0.73 -2.66 -8.09
N THR A 393 -0.69 -1.73 -9.01
CA THR A 393 0.55 -1.16 -9.55
C THR A 393 0.33 0.27 -10.01
N ILE A 394 1.36 1.10 -9.91
CA ILE A 394 1.38 2.44 -10.50
C ILE A 394 1.55 2.29 -12.02
N LEU A 395 0.71 2.95 -12.79
CA LEU A 395 0.77 2.97 -14.24
C LEU A 395 1.52 4.20 -14.76
N GLU A 396 1.30 5.33 -14.10
CA GLU A 396 1.91 6.61 -14.45
C GLU A 396 2.30 7.37 -13.19
N ASP A 397 3.58 7.35 -12.88
CA ASP A 397 4.13 8.02 -11.70
C ASP A 397 4.01 9.56 -11.81
N ALA A 398 3.98 10.10 -13.03
CA ALA A 398 3.77 11.53 -13.26
C ALA A 398 2.35 12.02 -12.90
N PHE A 399 1.36 11.11 -12.81
CA PHE A 399 -0.04 11.43 -12.51
C PHE A 399 -0.41 11.22 -11.04
N ILE A 400 0.56 10.89 -10.22
CA ILE A 400 0.43 10.76 -8.78
C ILE A 400 1.48 11.64 -8.10
N VAL A 401 1.09 12.32 -7.04
CA VAL A 401 2.01 13.07 -6.17
C VAL A 401 1.74 12.63 -4.75
N ARG A 402 2.77 12.09 -4.10
CA ARG A 402 2.74 11.76 -2.68
C ARG A 402 3.32 12.91 -1.88
N ILE A 403 2.55 13.46 -0.95
CA ILE A 403 2.99 14.49 -0.02
C ILE A 403 3.27 13.81 1.31
N GLU A 404 4.51 13.86 1.76
CA GLU A 404 4.90 13.35 3.08
C GLU A 404 4.95 14.50 4.07
N HIS A 405 4.32 14.31 5.24
CA HIS A 405 4.12 15.36 6.23
C HIS A 405 4.00 14.78 7.65
N ALA A 406 4.14 15.63 8.65
CA ALA A 406 3.76 15.33 10.01
C ALA A 406 2.23 15.51 10.20
N VAL A 407 1.71 15.08 11.33
CA VAL A 407 0.34 15.36 11.79
C VAL A 407 0.41 16.05 13.16
N SER A 408 -0.61 16.84 13.48
CA SER A 408 -0.72 17.42 14.81
C SER A 408 -0.95 16.33 15.85
N ALA A 409 -0.31 16.47 17.03
CA ALA A 409 -0.43 15.52 18.14
C ALA A 409 -1.78 15.63 18.84
#